data_1a6e446d9c20ddbdf893ebb4c96e3fcc
#
_entry.id   1a6e446d9c20ddbdf893ebb4c96e3fcc
#
_cell.length_a   1.000
_cell.length_b   1.000
_cell.length_c   1.000
_cell.angle_alpha   90.00
_cell.angle_beta   90.00
_cell.angle_gamma   90.00
#
_symmetry.space_group_name_H-M   'P 1'
#
loop_
_entity.id
_entity.type
_entity.pdbx_description
1 polymer ?
#
loop_
_entity_poly.entity_id
_entity_poly.type
_entity_poly.pdbx_seq_one_letter_code
_entity_poly.pdbx_strand_id
1 'polypeptide(L)'
;SGFMYEVVDFTKHHGRGTEKVFFIARDPKDLVELEDYLRTHFGDKATIVYSAVTCLEVMNKNVSKGDALAHLLENRNYGLKDCIAFGDGQNDVEMLSLAGKGYVMANADPRLKEACPELEEIGFNKDEAVAKYLAELFGIK
;
A
#
# COMPACT_ATOMS: atom_id res chain seq x y z
N SER A 1 5.27 -21.45 7.94
CA SER A 1 6.43 -20.78 7.33
C SER A 1 6.93 -19.74 8.31
N GLY A 2 8.08 -20.02 8.97
CA GLY A 2 8.72 -19.05 9.84
C GLY A 2 9.48 -18.03 9.00
N PHE A 3 9.27 -16.75 9.25
CA PHE A 3 10.16 -15.74 8.73
C PHE A 3 11.52 -15.89 9.41
N MET A 4 12.60 -15.96 8.62
CA MET A 4 13.94 -15.82 9.16
C MET A 4 14.16 -14.34 9.48
N TYR A 5 14.52 -14.05 10.73
CA TYR A 5 14.87 -12.70 11.16
C TYR A 5 16.18 -12.74 11.93
N GLU A 6 16.91 -11.65 11.85
CA GLU A 6 18.11 -11.42 12.65
C GLU A 6 17.84 -10.29 13.63
N VAL A 7 18.23 -10.49 14.88
CA VAL A 7 18.17 -9.43 15.89
C VAL A 7 19.44 -8.60 15.77
N VAL A 8 19.28 -7.32 15.43
CA VAL A 8 20.40 -6.41 15.24
C VAL A 8 20.46 -5.35 16.34
N ASP A 9 21.67 -4.93 16.67
CA ASP A 9 21.92 -3.78 17.53
C ASP A 9 21.84 -2.49 16.69
N PHE A 10 20.74 -1.76 16.83
CA PHE A 10 20.51 -0.53 16.09
C PHE A 10 21.58 0.54 16.31
N THR A 11 22.34 0.50 17.41
CA THR A 11 23.45 1.44 17.63
C THR A 11 24.61 1.21 16.66
N LYS A 12 24.69 0.03 16.07
CA LYS A 12 25.70 -0.39 15.08
C LYS A 12 25.17 -0.48 13.65
N HIS A 13 23.87 -0.30 13.48
CA HIS A 13 23.23 -0.37 12.17
C HIS A 13 23.36 0.99 11.46
N HIS A 14 23.95 0.98 10.27
CA HIS A 14 24.23 2.20 9.50
C HIS A 14 23.18 2.48 8.41
N GLY A 15 22.05 1.78 8.40
CA GLY A 15 20.95 1.97 7.46
C GLY A 15 21.23 1.56 6.01
N ARG A 16 22.44 1.11 5.69
CA ARG A 16 22.77 0.68 4.32
C ARG A 16 21.98 -0.59 3.96
N GLY A 17 21.34 -0.57 2.78
CA GLY A 17 20.53 -1.68 2.30
C GLY A 17 19.17 -1.81 2.97
N THR A 18 18.76 -0.84 3.80
CA THR A 18 17.42 -0.81 4.36
C THR A 18 16.45 -0.22 3.34
N GLU A 19 15.57 -1.05 2.82
CA GLU A 19 14.55 -0.65 1.86
C GLU A 19 13.29 -0.15 2.56
N LYS A 20 12.94 -0.76 3.71
CA LYS A 20 11.72 -0.48 4.45
C LYS A 20 11.92 -0.74 5.95
N VAL A 21 11.30 0.07 6.77
CA VAL A 21 11.17 -0.15 8.22
C VAL A 21 9.71 -0.44 8.54
N PHE A 22 9.47 -1.50 9.33
CA PHE A 22 8.16 -1.87 9.83
C PHE A 22 8.07 -1.63 11.33
N PHE A 23 6.98 -1.02 11.73
CA PHE A 23 6.59 -0.93 13.13
C PHE A 23 5.27 -1.71 13.30
N ILE A 24 5.33 -2.76 14.11
CA ILE A 24 4.18 -3.64 14.33
C ILE A 24 3.76 -3.51 15.80
N ALA A 25 2.50 -3.19 16.02
CA ALA A 25 1.91 -3.09 17.34
C ALA A 25 0.80 -4.13 17.56
N ARG A 26 0.54 -4.48 18.81
CA ARG A 26 -0.60 -5.31 19.18
C ARG A 26 -1.89 -4.52 19.20
N ASP A 27 -1.83 -3.27 19.67
CA ASP A 27 -2.93 -2.31 19.63
C ASP A 27 -2.58 -1.21 18.60
N PRO A 28 -3.46 -0.93 17.61
CA PRO A 28 -3.24 0.15 16.64
C PRO A 28 -2.96 1.51 17.29
N LYS A 29 -3.49 1.77 18.48
CA LYS A 29 -3.29 3.02 19.22
C LYS A 29 -1.83 3.30 19.56
N ASP A 30 -1.04 2.24 19.76
CA ASP A 30 0.38 2.36 20.08
C ASP A 30 1.20 2.96 18.92
N LEU A 31 0.65 2.93 17.69
CA LEU A 31 1.29 3.50 16.51
C LEU A 31 0.93 4.96 16.25
N VAL A 32 -0.10 5.50 16.88
CA VAL A 32 -0.60 6.86 16.59
C VAL A 32 0.44 7.92 16.94
N GLU A 33 1.02 7.86 18.14
CA GLU A 33 2.05 8.81 18.56
C GLU A 33 3.33 8.68 17.74
N LEU A 34 3.68 7.44 17.38
CA LEU A 34 4.82 7.16 16.52
C LEU A 34 4.60 7.71 15.11
N GLU A 35 3.41 7.52 14.54
CA GLU A 35 3.06 8.07 13.24
C GLU A 35 3.18 9.60 13.23
N ASP A 36 2.61 10.28 14.22
CA ASP A 36 2.67 11.73 14.34
C ASP A 36 4.12 12.23 14.45
N TYR A 37 4.92 11.58 15.29
CA TYR A 37 6.35 11.87 15.39
C TYR A 37 7.07 11.71 14.06
N LEU A 38 6.86 10.58 13.37
CA LEU A 38 7.52 10.28 12.11
C LEU A 38 7.09 11.27 11.00
N ARG A 39 5.81 11.60 10.91
CA ARG A 39 5.33 12.59 9.93
C ARG A 39 5.87 13.98 10.19
N THR A 40 5.94 14.41 11.45
CA THR A 40 6.46 15.70 11.82
C THR A 40 7.96 15.86 11.48
N HIS A 41 8.76 14.81 11.69
CA HIS A 41 10.21 14.90 11.55
C HIS A 41 10.76 14.40 10.22
N PHE A 42 10.02 13.55 9.52
CA PHE A 42 10.49 12.86 8.32
C PHE A 42 9.49 12.87 7.15
N GLY A 43 8.30 13.48 7.29
CA GLY A 43 7.27 13.45 6.25
C GLY A 43 7.68 14.11 4.94
N ASP A 44 8.70 14.96 4.94
CA ASP A 44 9.32 15.54 3.75
C ASP A 44 10.33 14.59 3.06
N LYS A 45 10.83 13.58 3.77
CA LYS A 45 11.91 12.66 3.35
C LYS A 45 11.49 11.21 3.21
N ALA A 46 10.35 10.83 3.80
CA ALA A 46 9.90 9.46 3.84
C ALA A 46 8.41 9.34 3.49
N THR A 47 8.04 8.23 2.88
CA THR A 47 6.67 7.76 2.76
C THR A 47 6.33 6.99 4.04
N ILE A 48 5.27 7.41 4.73
CA ILE A 48 4.81 6.83 5.99
C ILE A 48 3.35 6.40 5.79
N VAL A 49 3.10 5.10 5.75
CA VAL A 49 1.79 4.53 5.42
C VAL A 49 1.50 3.29 6.26
N TYR A 50 0.23 2.98 6.42
CA TYR A 50 -0.20 1.71 6.99
C TYR A 50 -0.42 0.69 5.87
N SER A 51 0.17 -0.50 6.01
CA SER A 51 -0.17 -1.67 5.18
C SER A 51 -1.22 -2.56 5.86
N ALA A 52 -1.38 -2.41 7.16
CA ALA A 52 -2.46 -2.97 7.97
C ALA A 52 -2.69 -2.05 9.17
N VAL A 53 -3.83 -2.16 9.84
CA VAL A 53 -4.16 -1.30 11.01
C VAL A 53 -3.12 -1.36 12.14
N THR A 54 -2.38 -2.46 12.23
CA THR A 54 -1.33 -2.70 13.23
C THR A 54 0.09 -2.65 12.65
N CYS A 55 0.26 -2.23 11.40
CA CYS A 55 1.56 -2.21 10.73
C CYS A 55 1.78 -0.86 10.04
N LEU A 56 2.68 -0.04 10.61
CA LEU A 56 3.15 1.21 10.04
C LEU A 56 4.46 0.98 9.30
N GLU A 57 4.53 1.45 8.06
CA GLU A 57 5.68 1.30 7.18
C GLU A 57 6.32 2.65 6.89
N VAL A 58 7.64 2.68 6.90
CA VAL A 58 8.45 3.84 6.51
C VAL A 58 9.40 3.45 5.40
N MET A 59 9.34 4.18 4.30
CA MET A 59 10.13 3.95 3.08
C MET A 59 10.70 5.27 2.59
N ASN A 60 11.58 5.19 1.59
CA ASN A 60 12.00 6.39 0.86
C ASN A 60 10.76 7.09 0.26
N LYS A 61 10.79 8.44 0.22
CA LYS A 61 9.67 9.26 -0.25
C LYS A 61 9.20 8.94 -1.67
N ASN A 62 10.11 8.51 -2.54
CA ASN A 62 9.82 8.21 -3.94
C ASN A 62 9.57 6.70 -4.15
N VAL A 63 9.07 6.01 -3.12
CA VAL A 63 8.74 4.60 -3.20
C VAL A 63 7.28 4.43 -2.82
N SER A 64 6.48 4.12 -3.82
CA SER A 64 5.06 3.80 -3.68
C SER A 64 4.65 2.68 -4.64
N LYS A 65 3.47 2.10 -4.47
CA LYS A 65 2.91 1.14 -5.44
C LYS A 65 2.58 1.83 -6.76
N GLY A 66 2.16 3.09 -6.72
CA GLY A 66 1.89 3.91 -7.91
C GLY A 66 3.15 4.17 -8.72
N ASP A 67 4.23 4.64 -8.07
CA ASP A 67 5.53 4.86 -8.71
C ASP A 67 6.10 3.58 -9.32
N ALA A 68 6.04 2.48 -8.57
CA ALA A 68 6.53 1.19 -9.06
C ALA A 68 5.77 0.72 -10.31
N LEU A 69 4.44 0.89 -10.33
CA LEU A 69 3.62 0.57 -11.48
C LEU A 69 3.92 1.49 -12.66
N ALA A 70 4.04 2.80 -12.44
CA ALA A 70 4.41 3.76 -13.48
C ALA A 70 5.73 3.38 -14.14
N HIS A 71 6.77 3.12 -13.33
CA HIS A 71 8.08 2.71 -13.82
C HIS A 71 8.06 1.39 -14.60
N LEU A 72 7.25 0.41 -14.17
CA LEU A 72 7.07 -0.85 -14.89
C LEU A 72 6.46 -0.63 -16.29
N LEU A 73 5.58 0.35 -16.44
CA LEU A 73 4.85 0.63 -17.67
C LEU A 73 5.64 1.47 -18.69
N GLU A 74 6.61 2.29 -18.22
CA GLU A 74 7.42 3.17 -19.07
C GLU A 74 8.02 2.47 -20.29
N ASN A 75 8.45 1.21 -20.13
CA ASN A 75 9.07 0.41 -21.21
C ASN A 75 8.07 -0.44 -21.99
N ARG A 76 6.77 -0.28 -21.79
CA ARG A 76 5.74 -1.16 -22.37
C ARG A 76 4.72 -0.45 -23.26
N ASN A 77 4.91 0.85 -23.51
CA ASN A 77 3.97 1.71 -24.25
C ASN A 77 2.55 1.75 -23.64
N TYR A 78 2.46 1.54 -22.32
CA TYR A 78 1.25 1.71 -21.53
C TYR A 78 1.47 2.78 -20.48
N GLY A 79 0.40 3.43 -20.06
CA GLY A 79 0.41 4.37 -18.93
C GLY A 79 -0.49 3.88 -17.79
N LEU A 80 -0.43 4.55 -16.66
CA LEU A 80 -1.31 4.25 -15.52
C LEU A 80 -2.79 4.31 -15.91
N LYS A 81 -3.16 5.15 -16.88
CA LYS A 81 -4.53 5.25 -17.40
C LYS A 81 -5.03 4.03 -18.16
N ASP A 82 -4.11 3.14 -18.57
CA ASP A 82 -4.44 1.88 -19.22
C ASP A 82 -4.58 0.73 -18.21
N CYS A 83 -4.42 1.02 -16.90
CA CYS A 83 -4.44 0.02 -15.84
C CYS A 83 -5.78 -0.03 -15.13
N ILE A 84 -6.10 -1.24 -14.68
CA ILE A 84 -7.11 -1.49 -13.65
C ILE A 84 -6.37 -1.87 -12.37
N ALA A 85 -6.68 -1.20 -11.26
CA ALA A 85 -6.04 -1.45 -9.97
C ALA A 85 -7.08 -1.82 -8.91
N PHE A 86 -6.71 -2.72 -8.01
CA PHE A 86 -7.52 -3.15 -6.87
C PHE A 86 -6.70 -2.97 -5.59
N GLY A 87 -7.33 -2.50 -4.52
CA GLY A 87 -6.62 -2.26 -3.27
C GLY A 87 -7.51 -2.37 -2.03
N ASP A 88 -6.89 -2.66 -0.90
CA ASP A 88 -7.55 -2.77 0.40
C ASP A 88 -6.79 -2.07 1.54
N GLY A 89 -5.57 -1.60 1.31
CA GLY A 89 -4.74 -0.90 2.29
C GLY A 89 -4.49 0.57 1.96
N GLN A 90 -4.14 1.37 2.96
CA GLN A 90 -3.81 2.78 2.80
C GLN A 90 -2.64 2.99 1.80
N ASN A 91 -1.71 2.04 1.72
CA ASN A 91 -0.60 2.06 0.78
C ASN A 91 -1.01 1.84 -0.69
N ASP A 92 -2.29 1.59 -0.96
CA ASP A 92 -2.86 1.46 -2.31
C ASP A 92 -3.44 2.77 -2.85
N VAL A 93 -3.65 3.79 -2.00
CA VAL A 93 -4.33 5.05 -2.35
C VAL A 93 -3.78 5.66 -3.63
N GLU A 94 -2.46 5.82 -3.70
CA GLU A 94 -1.82 6.46 -4.86
C GLU A 94 -2.00 5.62 -6.14
N MET A 95 -1.76 4.32 -6.07
CA MET A 95 -1.95 3.41 -7.22
C MET A 95 -3.40 3.45 -7.73
N LEU A 96 -4.37 3.38 -6.82
CA LEU A 96 -5.79 3.41 -7.16
C LEU A 96 -6.21 4.73 -7.79
N SER A 97 -5.73 5.86 -7.25
CA SER A 97 -6.05 7.20 -7.74
C SER A 97 -5.43 7.50 -9.12
N LEU A 98 -4.27 6.93 -9.43
CA LEU A 98 -3.55 7.15 -10.68
C LEU A 98 -3.99 6.19 -11.79
N ALA A 99 -4.52 5.03 -11.46
CA ALA A 99 -4.99 4.04 -12.44
C ALA A 99 -6.14 4.59 -13.30
N GLY A 100 -6.29 4.04 -14.51
CA GLY A 100 -7.43 4.34 -15.37
C GLY A 100 -8.76 3.91 -14.76
N LYS A 101 -8.73 2.79 -14.00
CA LYS A 101 -9.84 2.34 -13.15
C LYS A 101 -9.28 1.82 -11.83
N GLY A 102 -9.61 2.47 -10.73
CA GLY A 102 -9.31 2.01 -9.37
C GLY A 102 -10.55 1.42 -8.71
N TYR A 103 -10.38 0.32 -8.01
CA TYR A 103 -11.45 -0.34 -7.25
C TYR A 103 -11.02 -0.60 -5.82
N VAL A 104 -11.90 -0.28 -4.89
CA VAL A 104 -11.69 -0.51 -3.46
C VAL A 104 -12.37 -1.82 -3.06
N MET A 105 -11.66 -2.66 -2.30
CA MET A 105 -12.24 -3.91 -1.79
C MET A 105 -13.24 -3.63 -0.67
N ALA A 106 -14.31 -4.42 -0.55
CA ALA A 106 -15.29 -4.27 0.52
C ALA A 106 -14.69 -4.41 1.93
N ASN A 107 -13.62 -5.21 2.07
CA ASN A 107 -12.85 -5.36 3.32
C ASN A 107 -11.74 -4.32 3.51
N ALA A 108 -11.68 -3.28 2.69
CA ALA A 108 -10.60 -2.29 2.76
C ALA A 108 -10.57 -1.53 4.09
N ASP A 109 -9.36 -1.08 4.45
CA ASP A 109 -9.12 -0.20 5.59
C ASP A 109 -10.00 1.07 5.46
N PRO A 110 -10.68 1.49 6.53
CA PRO A 110 -11.51 2.71 6.50
C PRO A 110 -10.77 3.94 5.99
N ARG A 111 -9.48 4.10 6.30
CA ARG A 111 -8.68 5.23 5.83
C ARG A 111 -8.48 5.23 4.31
N LEU A 112 -8.44 4.06 3.67
CA LEU A 112 -8.44 3.97 2.20
C LEU A 112 -9.78 4.45 1.65
N LYS A 113 -10.90 4.00 2.23
CA LYS A 113 -12.25 4.41 1.80
C LYS A 113 -12.47 5.91 1.97
N GLU A 114 -11.96 6.49 3.07
CA GLU A 114 -12.00 7.93 3.32
C GLU A 114 -11.14 8.72 2.34
N ALA A 115 -9.98 8.19 1.95
CA ALA A 115 -9.07 8.84 1.01
C ALA A 115 -9.52 8.77 -0.45
N CYS A 116 -10.35 7.78 -0.80
CA CYS A 116 -10.82 7.54 -2.17
C CYS A 116 -12.34 7.35 -2.22
N PRO A 117 -13.15 8.32 -1.76
CA PRO A 117 -14.61 8.18 -1.66
C PRO A 117 -15.31 8.09 -3.01
N GLU A 118 -14.64 8.49 -4.09
CA GLU A 118 -15.16 8.46 -5.47
C GLU A 118 -14.96 7.11 -6.17
N LEU A 119 -14.13 6.21 -5.59
CA LEU A 119 -13.84 4.93 -6.22
C LEU A 119 -14.93 3.90 -5.90
N GLU A 120 -15.23 3.07 -6.90
CA GLU A 120 -16.20 2.01 -6.78
C GLU A 120 -15.71 0.91 -5.84
N GLU A 121 -16.57 0.50 -4.91
CA GLU A 121 -16.33 -0.63 -4.04
C GLU A 121 -16.78 -1.92 -4.74
N ILE A 122 -15.89 -2.91 -4.80
CA ILE A 122 -16.22 -4.27 -5.23
C ILE A 122 -16.27 -5.22 -4.02
N GLY A 123 -16.66 -6.48 -4.23
CA GLY A 123 -16.86 -7.46 -3.16
C GLY A 123 -15.63 -7.74 -2.28
N PHE A 124 -15.78 -8.69 -1.38
CA PHE A 124 -14.72 -9.08 -0.44
C PHE A 124 -13.63 -9.92 -1.12
N ASN A 125 -12.39 -9.79 -0.65
CA ASN A 125 -11.26 -10.60 -1.10
C ASN A 125 -11.51 -12.11 -0.85
N LYS A 126 -12.10 -12.47 0.30
CA LYS A 126 -12.45 -13.85 0.65
C LYS A 126 -13.48 -14.49 -0.29
N ASP A 127 -14.24 -13.68 -1.02
CA ASP A 127 -15.26 -14.10 -1.98
C ASP A 127 -14.75 -14.06 -3.43
N GLU A 128 -13.43 -13.94 -3.61
CA GLU A 128 -12.75 -13.90 -4.91
C GLU A 128 -13.22 -12.75 -5.82
N ALA A 129 -13.58 -11.60 -5.24
CA ALA A 129 -14.21 -10.50 -5.98
C ALA A 129 -13.37 -10.01 -7.17
N VAL A 130 -12.03 -9.91 -7.03
CA VAL A 130 -11.15 -9.51 -8.13
C VAL A 130 -11.20 -10.53 -9.27
N ALA A 131 -11.12 -11.83 -8.97
CA ALA A 131 -11.18 -12.88 -9.99
C ALA A 131 -12.52 -12.87 -10.74
N LYS A 132 -13.63 -12.72 -10.02
CA LYS A 132 -14.97 -12.62 -10.60
C LYS A 132 -15.12 -11.41 -11.51
N TYR A 133 -14.66 -10.24 -11.02
CA TYR A 133 -14.66 -9.01 -11.82
C TYR A 133 -13.89 -9.19 -13.15
N LEU A 134 -12.68 -9.74 -13.07
CA LEU A 134 -11.84 -9.95 -14.25
C LEU A 134 -12.43 -11.01 -15.20
N ALA A 135 -13.03 -12.07 -14.65
CA ALA A 135 -13.71 -13.09 -15.47
C ALA A 135 -14.88 -12.48 -16.25
N GLU A 136 -15.70 -11.64 -15.60
CA GLU A 136 -16.79 -10.92 -16.26
C GLU A 136 -16.26 -9.97 -17.34
N LEU A 137 -15.26 -9.15 -16.99
CA LEU A 137 -14.65 -8.16 -17.88
C LEU A 137 -14.09 -8.81 -19.17
N PHE A 138 -13.44 -9.96 -19.02
CA PHE A 138 -12.80 -10.66 -20.16
C PHE A 138 -13.67 -11.77 -20.75
N GLY A 139 -14.89 -11.99 -20.28
CA GLY A 139 -15.78 -13.04 -20.77
C GLY A 139 -15.25 -14.46 -20.51
N ILE A 140 -14.45 -14.64 -19.45
CA ILE A 140 -13.89 -15.93 -19.04
C ILE A 140 -14.94 -16.70 -18.23
N LYS A 141 -15.19 -17.95 -18.59
CA LYS A 141 -16.12 -18.86 -17.89
C LYS A 141 -15.37 -19.82 -16.98
#